data_703e39ccaff370507cea1d3b980cacc7
#
_entry.id   703e39ccaff370507cea1d3b980cacc7
#
_cell.length_a   1.000
_cell.length_b   1.000
_cell.length_c   1.000
_cell.angle_alpha   90.00
_cell.angle_beta   90.00
_cell.angle_gamma   90.00
#
_symmetry.space_group_name_H-M   'P 1'
#
loop_
_entity.id
_entity.type
_entity.pdbx_description
1 polymer ?
#
loop_
_entity_poly.entity_id
_entity_poly.type
_entity_poly.pdbx_seq_one_letter_code
_entity_poly.pdbx_strand_id
1 'polypeptide(L)'
;RAFGIEVILDSKGPKGSMRRSAVDLDIGSLTYEGGGANLADHEAVQIAIHGILNVLRSLHVIPGNPARPKFRLLASGSTWVRADEGGLLDLFVSRGSFVQEGEVIGRIVDPQRPSDSADILAPARGIFICTANNPIVTPGTPVGHLLPVTRGINLIRKGLDKKMNKLIVSGSKGEPIWREDFEVEEIMIEGEWSGGGVDAEWQPDWPTASEQEHVEASEEEDAD
;
A
#
# COMPACT_ATOMS: atom_id res chain seq x y z
N ARG A 1 -2.81 13.30 -7.63
CA ARG A 1 -2.22 13.41 -9.00
C ARG A 1 -0.94 14.25 -9.00
N ALA A 2 -0.92 15.39 -8.32
CA ALA A 2 0.25 16.28 -8.26
C ALA A 2 1.52 15.61 -7.70
N PHE A 3 1.39 14.66 -6.77
CA PHE A 3 2.51 13.95 -6.18
C PHE A 3 3.36 13.18 -7.20
N GLY A 4 2.74 12.65 -8.27
CA GLY A 4 3.48 12.13 -9.43
C GLY A 4 3.89 10.66 -9.35
N ILE A 5 3.17 9.81 -8.61
CA ILE A 5 3.38 8.37 -8.60
C ILE A 5 2.35 7.64 -9.47
N GLU A 6 2.67 6.38 -9.82
CA GLU A 6 1.89 5.57 -10.75
C GLU A 6 0.58 5.04 -10.14
N VAL A 7 0.58 4.65 -8.87
CA VAL A 7 -0.57 4.02 -8.23
C VAL A 7 -1.18 4.96 -7.22
N ILE A 8 -2.47 5.28 -7.39
CA ILE A 8 -3.24 6.13 -6.49
C ILE A 8 -4.48 5.36 -6.07
N LEU A 9 -4.68 5.21 -4.76
CA LEU A 9 -5.92 4.71 -4.18
C LEU A 9 -6.76 5.90 -3.73
N ASP A 10 -7.90 6.12 -4.38
CA ASP A 10 -8.85 7.16 -4.02
C ASP A 10 -9.72 6.68 -2.85
N SER A 11 -9.43 7.18 -1.67
CA SER A 11 -10.10 6.81 -0.42
C SER A 11 -10.12 7.98 0.53
N LYS A 12 -11.26 8.19 1.19
CA LYS A 12 -11.41 9.23 2.22
C LYS A 12 -10.58 8.97 3.48
N GLY A 13 -10.08 7.75 3.64
CA GLY A 13 -9.38 7.31 4.85
C GLY A 13 -10.34 6.85 5.97
N PRO A 14 -9.82 6.08 6.94
CA PRO A 14 -10.61 5.58 8.07
C PRO A 14 -11.07 6.72 8.98
N LYS A 15 -12.21 6.52 9.64
CA LYS A 15 -12.70 7.46 10.66
C LYS A 15 -11.66 7.64 11.77
N GLY A 16 -11.51 8.87 12.27
CA GLY A 16 -10.52 9.20 13.29
C GLY A 16 -9.10 9.47 12.78
N SER A 17 -8.80 9.18 11.49
CA SER A 17 -7.50 9.54 10.93
C SER A 17 -7.41 11.04 10.60
N MET A 18 -6.19 11.58 10.68
CA MET A 18 -5.92 12.98 10.28
C MET A 18 -6.33 13.25 8.84
N ARG A 19 -6.09 12.30 7.91
CA ARG A 19 -6.52 12.39 6.52
C ARG A 19 -8.02 12.52 6.40
N ARG A 20 -8.79 11.71 7.15
CA ARG A 20 -10.24 11.79 7.15
C ARG A 20 -10.74 13.13 7.67
N SER A 21 -10.19 13.61 8.76
CA SER A 21 -10.55 14.92 9.32
C SER A 21 -10.27 16.06 8.34
N ALA A 22 -9.14 16.01 7.63
CA ALA A 22 -8.82 16.99 6.60
C ALA A 22 -9.84 16.96 5.44
N VAL A 23 -10.17 15.76 4.94
CA VAL A 23 -11.15 15.59 3.86
C VAL A 23 -12.54 16.08 4.29
N ASP A 24 -12.97 15.81 5.52
CA ASP A 24 -14.28 16.26 6.03
C ASP A 24 -14.35 17.79 6.20
N LEU A 25 -13.19 18.47 6.25
CA LEU A 25 -13.05 19.93 6.23
C LEU A 25 -12.78 20.51 4.82
N ASP A 26 -12.95 19.69 3.77
CA ASP A 26 -12.65 20.05 2.37
C ASP A 26 -11.18 20.47 2.13
N ILE A 27 -10.27 19.93 2.94
CA ILE A 27 -8.83 20.15 2.80
C ILE A 27 -8.23 18.98 2.03
N GLY A 28 -7.56 19.27 0.89
CA GLY A 28 -6.86 18.28 0.09
C GLY A 28 -5.79 17.57 0.91
N SER A 29 -5.90 16.24 1.03
CA SER A 29 -4.98 15.43 1.82
C SER A 29 -4.55 14.19 1.06
N LEU A 30 -3.31 13.78 1.23
CA LEU A 30 -2.78 12.52 0.72
C LEU A 30 -1.87 11.86 1.75
N THR A 31 -1.81 10.53 1.69
CA THR A 31 -0.85 9.72 2.44
C THR A 31 0.04 9.01 1.43
N TYR A 32 1.34 9.15 1.58
CA TYR A 32 2.31 8.36 0.84
C TYR A 32 2.73 7.16 1.69
N GLU A 33 2.52 5.98 1.17
CA GLU A 33 2.95 4.73 1.79
C GLU A 33 4.04 4.09 0.94
N GLY A 34 5.27 4.19 1.39
CA GLY A 34 6.44 3.68 0.68
C GLY A 34 7.41 2.97 1.61
N GLY A 35 8.20 2.04 1.05
CA GLY A 35 9.16 1.26 1.81
C GLY A 35 8.56 0.02 2.48
N GLY A 36 9.20 -0.44 3.53
CA GLY A 36 8.77 -1.59 4.33
C GLY A 36 9.06 -1.36 5.81
N ALA A 37 8.43 -2.18 6.67
CA ALA A 37 8.66 -2.12 8.11
C ALA A 37 10.12 -2.46 8.44
N ASN A 38 10.68 -1.74 9.40
CA ASN A 38 12.03 -1.93 9.94
C ASN A 38 13.19 -1.74 8.94
N LEU A 39 12.93 -1.08 7.79
CA LEU A 39 13.94 -0.79 6.78
C LEU A 39 13.95 0.69 6.41
N ALA A 40 15.14 1.28 6.30
CA ALA A 40 15.34 2.58 5.66
C ALA A 40 15.43 2.36 4.14
N ASP A 41 14.30 2.40 3.45
CA ASP A 41 14.22 2.27 2.01
C ASP A 41 14.55 3.61 1.34
N HIS A 42 15.81 3.75 0.90
CA HIS A 42 16.28 4.99 0.26
C HIS A 42 15.52 5.34 -1.02
N GLU A 43 15.08 4.36 -1.79
CA GLU A 43 14.27 4.60 -2.99
C GLU A 43 12.92 5.20 -2.61
N ALA A 44 12.25 4.62 -1.62
CA ALA A 44 10.98 5.15 -1.11
C ALA A 44 11.12 6.57 -0.57
N VAL A 45 12.22 6.88 0.12
CA VAL A 45 12.52 8.24 0.60
C VAL A 45 12.71 9.20 -0.56
N GLN A 46 13.45 8.84 -1.61
CA GLN A 46 13.64 9.69 -2.79
C GLN A 46 12.32 9.94 -3.52
N ILE A 47 11.47 8.92 -3.68
CA ILE A 47 10.13 9.06 -4.24
C ILE A 47 9.29 10.05 -3.42
N ALA A 48 9.34 9.96 -2.08
CA ALA A 48 8.64 10.89 -1.20
C ALA A 48 9.10 12.34 -1.38
N ILE A 49 10.42 12.56 -1.41
CA ILE A 49 10.99 13.91 -1.62
C ILE A 49 10.54 14.48 -2.96
N HIS A 50 10.67 13.72 -4.04
CA HIS A 50 10.24 14.16 -5.37
C HIS A 50 8.74 14.44 -5.42
N GLY A 51 7.94 13.58 -4.78
CA GLY A 51 6.50 13.77 -4.70
C GLY A 51 6.10 15.05 -3.96
N ILE A 52 6.75 15.35 -2.84
CA ILE A 52 6.54 16.61 -2.10
C ILE A 52 6.93 17.81 -2.96
N LEU A 53 8.10 17.78 -3.61
CA LEU A 53 8.53 18.86 -4.52
C LEU A 53 7.56 19.04 -5.69
N ASN A 54 7.01 17.95 -6.24
CA ASN A 54 5.98 18.02 -7.28
C ASN A 54 4.70 18.70 -6.79
N VAL A 55 4.26 18.41 -5.58
CA VAL A 55 3.09 19.09 -4.99
C VAL A 55 3.38 20.58 -4.83
N LEU A 56 4.55 20.96 -4.28
CA LEU A 56 4.94 22.36 -4.11
C LEU A 56 5.03 23.12 -5.45
N ARG A 57 5.55 22.46 -6.50
CA ARG A 57 5.56 23.02 -7.87
C ARG A 57 4.15 23.18 -8.44
N SER A 58 3.30 22.16 -8.24
CA SER A 58 1.91 22.19 -8.69
C SER A 58 1.08 23.29 -8.02
N LEU A 59 1.44 23.65 -6.79
CA LEU A 59 0.84 24.74 -6.02
C LEU A 59 1.55 26.09 -6.25
N HIS A 60 2.54 26.15 -7.15
CA HIS A 60 3.35 27.35 -7.43
C HIS A 60 4.07 27.94 -6.20
N VAL A 61 4.35 27.10 -5.18
CA VAL A 61 5.12 27.48 -3.99
C VAL A 61 6.61 27.59 -4.31
N ILE A 62 7.10 26.71 -5.19
CA ILE A 62 8.47 26.74 -5.72
C ILE A 62 8.44 26.74 -7.26
N PRO A 63 9.49 27.29 -7.91
CA PRO A 63 9.56 27.30 -9.37
C PRO A 63 9.75 25.91 -9.97
N GLY A 64 9.38 25.76 -11.26
CA GLY A 64 9.52 24.54 -12.05
C GLY A 64 8.21 23.83 -12.32
N ASN A 65 8.26 22.83 -13.21
CA ASN A 65 7.11 22.00 -13.55
C ASN A 65 7.11 20.70 -12.73
N PRO A 66 5.94 20.20 -12.30
CA PRO A 66 5.87 18.89 -11.65
C PRO A 66 6.17 17.79 -12.67
N ALA A 67 7.07 16.87 -12.32
CA ALA A 67 7.32 15.68 -13.10
C ALA A 67 6.13 14.72 -13.03
N ARG A 68 5.85 14.01 -14.13
CA ARG A 68 4.69 13.12 -14.25
C ARG A 68 5.14 11.68 -14.50
N PRO A 69 4.42 10.68 -13.96
CA PRO A 69 4.69 9.28 -14.28
C PRO A 69 4.25 8.98 -15.72
N LYS A 70 4.81 7.95 -16.33
CA LYS A 70 4.46 7.53 -17.70
C LYS A 70 3.06 6.97 -17.82
N PHE A 71 2.56 6.36 -16.77
CA PHE A 71 1.18 5.88 -16.66
C PHE A 71 0.69 6.13 -15.24
N ARG A 72 -0.61 6.16 -15.07
CA ARG A 72 -1.23 6.30 -13.75
C ARG A 72 -2.37 5.32 -13.62
N LEU A 73 -2.38 4.62 -12.50
CA LEU A 73 -3.43 3.74 -12.07
C LEU A 73 -4.20 4.43 -10.95
N LEU A 74 -5.45 4.79 -11.22
CA LEU A 74 -6.35 5.36 -10.24
C LEU A 74 -7.40 4.32 -9.87
N ALA A 75 -7.44 3.91 -8.61
CA ALA A 75 -8.36 2.93 -8.10
C ALA A 75 -9.21 3.48 -6.97
N SER A 76 -10.50 3.15 -6.97
CA SER A 76 -11.46 3.52 -5.91
C SER A 76 -11.70 2.39 -4.91
N GLY A 77 -11.12 1.21 -5.12
CA GLY A 77 -11.27 0.06 -4.24
C GLY A 77 -10.03 -0.82 -4.20
N SER A 78 -9.93 -1.61 -3.14
CA SER A 78 -8.85 -2.56 -2.92
C SER A 78 -9.34 -3.69 -2.03
N THR A 79 -8.65 -4.83 -2.01
CA THR A 79 -9.01 -6.01 -1.25
C THR A 79 -7.84 -6.48 -0.39
N TRP A 80 -8.07 -6.66 0.89
CA TRP A 80 -7.12 -7.31 1.77
C TRP A 80 -7.20 -8.83 1.61
N VAL A 81 -6.07 -9.44 1.30
CA VAL A 81 -5.91 -10.89 1.37
C VAL A 81 -5.44 -11.23 2.78
N ARG A 82 -6.13 -12.14 3.43
CA ARG A 82 -5.87 -12.53 4.81
C ARG A 82 -5.54 -14.01 4.91
N ALA A 83 -4.77 -14.37 5.93
CA ALA A 83 -4.51 -15.75 6.29
C ALA A 83 -5.77 -16.40 6.85
N ASP A 84 -6.14 -17.56 6.36
CA ASP A 84 -7.25 -18.35 6.90
C ASP A 84 -6.78 -19.22 8.08
N GLU A 85 -5.49 -19.56 8.11
CA GLU A 85 -4.87 -20.39 9.12
C GLU A 85 -3.67 -19.71 9.77
N GLY A 86 -3.18 -20.28 10.89
CA GLY A 86 -1.95 -19.85 11.54
C GLY A 86 -0.76 -20.69 11.09
N GLY A 87 0.43 -20.08 11.05
CA GLY A 87 1.65 -20.77 10.67
C GLY A 87 2.75 -19.87 10.15
N LEU A 88 3.65 -20.45 9.38
CA LEU A 88 4.69 -19.73 8.65
C LEU A 88 4.23 -19.42 7.24
N LEU A 89 4.17 -18.12 6.94
CA LEU A 89 3.80 -17.60 5.64
C LEU A 89 4.99 -17.63 4.69
N ASP A 90 4.81 -18.25 3.52
CA ASP A 90 5.71 -18.22 2.39
C ASP A 90 4.96 -17.57 1.21
N LEU A 91 5.31 -16.32 0.87
CA LEU A 91 4.68 -15.56 -0.22
C LEU A 91 5.47 -15.74 -1.51
N PHE A 92 4.76 -16.05 -2.59
CA PHE A 92 5.32 -16.20 -3.95
C PHE A 92 5.20 -14.90 -4.76
N VAL A 93 4.53 -13.90 -4.20
CA VAL A 93 4.31 -12.59 -4.82
C VAL A 93 4.96 -11.48 -4.02
N SER A 94 5.28 -10.39 -4.70
CA SER A 94 5.83 -9.17 -4.11
C SER A 94 5.00 -7.95 -4.51
N ARG A 95 5.30 -6.80 -3.93
CA ARG A 95 4.75 -5.51 -4.35
C ARG A 95 4.97 -5.31 -5.86
N GLY A 96 3.91 -4.99 -6.59
CA GLY A 96 3.90 -4.84 -8.05
C GLY A 96 3.59 -6.11 -8.83
N SER A 97 3.51 -7.28 -8.18
CA SER A 97 3.10 -8.52 -8.85
C SER A 97 1.69 -8.44 -9.37
N PHE A 98 1.51 -8.81 -10.64
CA PHE A 98 0.20 -8.97 -11.27
C PHE A 98 -0.20 -10.44 -11.18
N VAL A 99 -1.40 -10.71 -10.68
CA VAL A 99 -1.93 -12.06 -10.47
C VAL A 99 -3.28 -12.27 -11.17
N GLN A 100 -3.62 -13.53 -11.45
CA GLN A 100 -4.96 -13.93 -11.90
C GLN A 100 -5.79 -14.37 -10.69
N GLU A 101 -7.11 -14.27 -10.81
CA GLU A 101 -8.03 -14.86 -9.84
C GLU A 101 -7.79 -16.37 -9.72
N GLY A 102 -7.74 -16.88 -8.48
CA GLY A 102 -7.45 -18.27 -8.18
C GLY A 102 -5.98 -18.68 -8.30
N GLU A 103 -5.07 -17.77 -8.65
CA GLU A 103 -3.63 -18.05 -8.68
C GLU A 103 -3.11 -18.24 -7.25
N VAL A 104 -2.24 -19.25 -7.05
CA VAL A 104 -1.57 -19.49 -5.76
C VAL A 104 -0.53 -18.39 -5.55
N ILE A 105 -0.75 -17.55 -4.55
CA ILE A 105 0.09 -16.38 -4.24
C ILE A 105 1.01 -16.61 -3.04
N GLY A 106 0.83 -17.68 -2.33
CA GLY A 106 1.62 -18.05 -1.17
C GLY A 106 1.09 -19.31 -0.51
N ARG A 107 1.72 -19.68 0.59
CA ARG A 107 1.38 -20.85 1.38
C ARG A 107 1.58 -20.56 2.86
N ILE A 108 0.75 -21.15 3.69
CA ILE A 108 0.92 -21.19 5.15
C ILE A 108 1.31 -22.60 5.53
N VAL A 109 2.42 -22.76 6.24
CA VAL A 109 2.97 -24.03 6.69
C VAL A 109 2.86 -24.12 8.20
N ASP A 110 2.23 -25.20 8.72
CA ASP A 110 2.30 -25.53 10.15
C ASP A 110 3.71 -26.10 10.45
N PRO A 111 4.54 -25.43 11.26
CA PRO A 111 5.89 -25.92 11.54
C PRO A 111 5.93 -27.24 12.32
N GLN A 112 4.84 -27.63 12.98
CA GLN A 112 4.72 -28.91 13.66
C GLN A 112 4.29 -30.03 12.72
N ARG A 113 3.61 -29.69 11.63
CA ARG A 113 3.11 -30.62 10.60
C ARG A 113 3.37 -30.05 9.20
N PRO A 114 4.62 -30.04 8.73
CA PRO A 114 4.98 -29.40 7.47
C PRO A 114 4.29 -29.99 6.23
N SER A 115 3.74 -31.22 6.33
CA SER A 115 2.90 -31.81 5.30
C SER A 115 1.53 -31.14 5.17
N ASP A 116 1.08 -30.49 6.23
CA ASP A 116 -0.21 -29.81 6.30
C ASP A 116 0.03 -28.33 5.98
N SER A 117 0.00 -28.01 4.69
CA SER A 117 0.15 -26.65 4.23
C SER A 117 -1.10 -26.20 3.51
N ALA A 118 -1.51 -24.93 3.71
CA ALA A 118 -2.64 -24.31 3.05
C ALA A 118 -2.16 -23.31 2.00
N ASP A 119 -2.61 -23.45 0.77
CA ASP A 119 -2.32 -22.49 -0.30
C ASP A 119 -3.22 -21.25 -0.14
N ILE A 120 -2.64 -20.07 -0.34
CA ILE A 120 -3.35 -18.79 -0.38
C ILE A 120 -3.62 -18.48 -1.84
N LEU A 121 -4.89 -18.27 -2.18
CA LEU A 121 -5.30 -17.96 -3.54
C LEU A 121 -5.59 -16.47 -3.70
N ALA A 122 -5.29 -15.92 -4.87
CA ALA A 122 -5.67 -14.57 -5.21
C ALA A 122 -7.20 -14.46 -5.34
N PRO A 123 -7.88 -13.58 -4.57
CA PRO A 123 -9.34 -13.48 -4.57
C PRO A 123 -9.88 -12.81 -5.84
N ALA A 124 -9.04 -12.14 -6.59
CA ALA A 124 -9.37 -11.49 -7.85
C ALA A 124 -8.12 -11.30 -8.70
N ARG A 125 -8.31 -11.04 -9.97
CA ARG A 125 -7.24 -10.59 -10.85
C ARG A 125 -6.84 -9.15 -10.48
N GLY A 126 -5.52 -8.89 -10.28
CA GLY A 126 -5.10 -7.56 -9.85
C GLY A 126 -3.60 -7.42 -9.64
N ILE A 127 -3.23 -6.33 -8.97
CA ILE A 127 -1.84 -5.98 -8.62
C ILE A 127 -1.70 -5.91 -7.11
N PHE A 128 -0.68 -6.58 -6.57
CA PHE A 128 -0.32 -6.41 -5.17
C PHE A 128 0.37 -5.06 -4.94
N ILE A 129 -0.24 -4.21 -4.13
CA ILE A 129 0.33 -2.91 -3.74
C ILE A 129 1.12 -2.98 -2.45
N CYS A 130 0.85 -4.01 -1.63
CA CYS A 130 1.53 -4.27 -0.38
C CYS A 130 1.53 -5.78 -0.09
N THR A 131 2.55 -6.28 0.58
CA THR A 131 2.68 -7.67 1.05
C THR A 131 3.18 -7.68 2.49
N ALA A 132 2.82 -8.71 3.26
CA ALA A 132 3.31 -8.90 4.62
C ALA A 132 4.83 -9.12 4.64
N ASN A 133 5.49 -8.51 5.62
CA ASN A 133 6.92 -8.71 5.89
C ASN A 133 7.16 -9.72 7.03
N ASN A 134 6.16 -9.94 7.90
CA ASN A 134 6.28 -10.90 8.98
C ASN A 134 5.87 -12.30 8.49
N PRO A 135 6.74 -13.30 8.59
CA PRO A 135 6.41 -14.65 8.18
C PRO A 135 5.50 -15.40 9.18
N ILE A 136 5.31 -14.89 10.39
CA ILE A 136 4.43 -15.51 11.38
C ILE A 136 3.04 -14.90 11.22
N VAL A 137 2.04 -15.76 10.95
CA VAL A 137 0.66 -15.35 10.77
C VAL A 137 -0.30 -16.15 11.65
N THR A 138 -1.42 -15.52 11.96
CA THR A 138 -2.58 -16.14 12.61
C THR A 138 -3.81 -15.93 11.74
N PRO A 139 -4.91 -16.68 11.93
CA PRO A 139 -6.14 -16.45 11.19
C PRO A 139 -6.56 -14.98 11.23
N GLY A 140 -6.89 -14.41 10.07
CA GLY A 140 -7.24 -13.00 9.90
C GLY A 140 -6.06 -12.05 9.67
N THR A 141 -4.80 -12.48 9.87
CA THR A 141 -3.62 -11.64 9.59
C THR A 141 -3.61 -11.21 8.13
N PRO A 142 -3.48 -9.91 7.81
CA PRO A 142 -3.36 -9.46 6.42
C PRO A 142 -2.01 -9.90 5.83
N VAL A 143 -2.06 -10.63 4.72
CA VAL A 143 -0.88 -11.14 4.01
C VAL A 143 -0.55 -10.34 2.76
N GLY A 144 -1.52 -9.60 2.24
CA GLY A 144 -1.31 -8.72 1.09
C GLY A 144 -2.50 -7.82 0.82
N HIS A 145 -2.24 -6.74 0.08
CA HIS A 145 -3.23 -5.77 -0.33
C HIS A 145 -3.30 -5.75 -1.85
N LEU A 146 -4.41 -6.23 -2.40
CA LEU A 146 -4.64 -6.41 -3.82
C LEU A 146 -5.48 -5.26 -4.36
N LEU A 147 -5.06 -4.70 -5.47
CA LEU A 147 -5.80 -3.77 -6.27
C LEU A 147 -6.45 -4.54 -7.44
N PRO A 148 -7.77 -4.81 -7.42
CA PRO A 148 -8.43 -5.52 -8.50
C PRO A 148 -8.35 -4.74 -9.82
N VAL A 149 -8.04 -5.41 -10.92
CA VAL A 149 -7.91 -4.79 -12.25
C VAL A 149 -8.88 -5.45 -13.23
N THR A 150 -9.88 -4.70 -13.68
CA THR A 150 -10.89 -5.19 -14.63
C THR A 150 -10.60 -4.78 -16.07
N ARG A 151 -9.95 -3.62 -16.30
CA ARG A 151 -9.66 -3.04 -17.61
C ARG A 151 -8.22 -2.56 -17.72
N GLY A 152 -7.71 -2.34 -18.92
CA GLY A 152 -6.40 -1.75 -19.16
C GLY A 152 -5.18 -2.65 -18.85
N ILE A 153 -5.38 -3.96 -18.69
CA ILE A 153 -4.36 -4.93 -18.24
C ILE A 153 -3.09 -4.90 -19.07
N ASN A 154 -3.21 -4.79 -20.40
CA ASN A 154 -2.04 -4.80 -21.27
C ASN A 154 -1.15 -3.55 -21.13
N LEU A 155 -1.76 -2.40 -20.84
CA LEU A 155 -1.03 -1.14 -20.58
C LEU A 155 -0.31 -1.19 -19.24
N ILE A 156 -1.01 -1.67 -18.20
CA ILE A 156 -0.45 -1.85 -16.86
C ILE A 156 0.73 -2.82 -16.91
N ARG A 157 0.54 -3.99 -17.54
CA ARG A 157 1.58 -5.01 -17.67
C ARG A 157 2.81 -4.49 -18.41
N LYS A 158 2.62 -3.79 -19.52
CA LYS A 158 3.73 -3.14 -20.25
C LYS A 158 4.43 -2.06 -19.42
N GLY A 159 3.70 -1.31 -18.61
CA GLY A 159 4.24 -0.31 -17.71
C GLY A 159 5.09 -0.93 -16.59
N LEU A 160 4.56 -1.97 -15.94
CA LEU A 160 5.23 -2.71 -14.87
C LEU A 160 6.46 -3.48 -15.41
N ASP A 161 6.35 -4.20 -16.53
CA ASP A 161 7.47 -4.93 -17.15
C ASP A 161 8.62 -4.00 -17.53
N LYS A 162 8.31 -2.81 -18.04
CA LYS A 162 9.33 -1.80 -18.35
C LYS A 162 10.02 -1.27 -17.09
N LYS A 163 9.29 -1.11 -15.99
CA LYS A 163 9.85 -0.65 -14.71
C LYS A 163 10.68 -1.75 -14.06
N MET A 164 10.19 -3.00 -14.02
CA MET A 164 10.95 -4.14 -13.51
C MET A 164 12.24 -4.40 -14.32
N ASN A 165 12.17 -4.39 -15.64
CA ASN A 165 13.37 -4.53 -16.47
C ASN A 165 14.36 -3.37 -16.28
N LYS A 166 13.90 -2.17 -15.98
CA LYS A 166 14.77 -1.03 -15.67
C LYS A 166 15.41 -1.12 -14.29
N LEU A 167 14.70 -1.64 -13.30
CA LEU A 167 15.22 -1.91 -11.94
C LEU A 167 16.29 -3.03 -11.96
N ILE A 168 16.11 -4.05 -12.80
CA ILE A 168 17.09 -5.12 -12.99
C ILE A 168 18.34 -4.64 -13.74
N VAL A 169 18.20 -3.68 -14.66
CA VAL A 169 19.30 -3.16 -15.49
C VAL A 169 20.01 -1.96 -14.85
N SER A 170 19.36 -1.20 -13.98
CA SER A 170 19.92 0.02 -13.39
C SER A 170 20.63 -0.17 -12.05
N GLY A 171 21.13 -1.36 -11.76
CA GLY A 171 22.09 -1.59 -10.66
C GLY A 171 23.39 -0.78 -10.79
N SER A 172 23.50 0.14 -11.76
CA SER A 172 24.62 1.04 -11.94
C SER A 172 24.19 2.38 -12.55
N LYS A 173 24.26 3.42 -11.72
CA LYS A 173 24.18 4.86 -12.03
C LYS A 173 22.77 5.45 -12.17
N GLY A 174 22.44 6.24 -11.13
CA GLY A 174 21.21 7.01 -10.97
C GLY A 174 20.95 8.03 -12.08
N GLU A 175 20.25 7.62 -13.12
CA GLU A 175 19.53 8.58 -13.97
C GLU A 175 18.10 8.76 -13.39
N PRO A 176 17.60 9.99 -13.34
CA PRO A 176 16.27 10.25 -12.79
C PRO A 176 15.20 9.53 -13.63
N ILE A 177 14.32 8.83 -12.94
CA ILE A 177 13.20 8.06 -13.49
C ILE A 177 12.14 9.00 -14.14
N TRP A 178 12.29 10.32 -14.01
CA TRP A 178 11.30 11.34 -14.32
C TRP A 178 11.67 12.14 -15.56
N ARG A 179 10.74 12.28 -16.50
CA ARG A 179 10.86 13.17 -17.66
C ARG A 179 9.68 14.15 -17.71
N GLU A 180 9.93 15.37 -18.12
CA GLU A 180 8.97 16.48 -18.12
C GLU A 180 7.95 16.46 -19.28
N ASP A 181 8.12 15.59 -20.32
CA ASP A 181 7.51 15.77 -21.65
C ASP A 181 6.55 14.65 -22.11
N PHE A 182 5.85 13.95 -21.21
CA PHE A 182 4.96 12.84 -21.62
C PHE A 182 3.48 13.11 -21.34
N GLU A 183 2.62 12.77 -22.32
CA GLU A 183 1.21 12.54 -22.07
C GLU A 183 1.05 11.34 -21.13
N VAL A 184 0.29 11.57 -20.05
CA VAL A 184 0.05 10.53 -19.02
C VAL A 184 -1.20 9.75 -19.43
N GLU A 185 -1.06 8.47 -19.77
CA GLU A 185 -2.22 7.59 -19.91
C GLU A 185 -2.81 7.30 -18.52
N GLU A 186 -4.01 7.82 -18.26
CA GLU A 186 -4.76 7.53 -17.04
C GLU A 186 -5.63 6.29 -17.25
N ILE A 187 -5.41 5.27 -16.44
CA ILE A 187 -6.24 4.06 -16.40
C ILE A 187 -7.12 4.15 -15.16
N MET A 188 -8.41 4.40 -15.37
CA MET A 188 -9.40 4.36 -14.31
C MET A 188 -9.78 2.91 -14.03
N ILE A 189 -9.61 2.45 -12.81
CA ILE A 189 -10.11 1.18 -12.33
C ILE A 189 -11.28 1.48 -11.42
N GLU A 190 -12.50 1.26 -11.94
CA GLU A 190 -13.69 1.23 -11.13
C GLU A 190 -13.81 -0.18 -10.52
N GLY A 191 -13.55 -0.30 -9.25
CA GLY A 191 -13.80 -1.50 -8.46
C GLY A 191 -15.02 -1.26 -7.58
N GLU A 192 -16.03 -2.12 -7.68
CA GLU A 192 -17.02 -2.21 -6.62
C GLU A 192 -16.33 -2.73 -5.35
N TRP A 193 -16.53 -2.04 -4.27
CA TRP A 193 -16.06 -2.41 -2.95
C TRP A 193 -16.80 -3.66 -2.50
N SER A 194 -16.27 -4.85 -2.76
CA SER A 194 -16.80 -6.08 -2.15
C SER A 194 -16.32 -6.12 -0.71
N GLY A 195 -17.08 -5.46 0.13
CA GLY A 195 -17.34 -5.65 1.54
C GLY A 195 -16.31 -6.37 2.42
N GLY A 196 -15.07 -5.94 2.42
CA GLY A 196 -14.18 -6.12 3.56
C GLY A 196 -13.99 -4.73 4.16
N GLY A 197 -14.95 -4.30 5.01
CA GLY A 197 -15.01 -2.93 5.47
C GLY A 197 -13.71 -2.48 6.09
N VAL A 198 -13.20 -1.35 5.60
CA VAL A 198 -12.42 -0.43 6.43
C VAL A 198 -13.27 0.15 7.57
N ASP A 199 -14.55 -0.24 7.65
CA ASP A 199 -15.43 -0.04 8.79
C ASP A 199 -15.40 -1.19 9.83
N ALA A 200 -14.65 -2.27 9.59
CA ALA A 200 -14.19 -3.12 10.67
C ALA A 200 -13.16 -2.26 11.43
N GLU A 201 -13.64 -1.67 12.51
CA GLU A 201 -12.92 -0.91 13.50
C GLU A 201 -11.52 -1.50 13.70
N TRP A 202 -10.52 -0.99 12.95
CA TRP A 202 -9.17 -1.05 13.42
C TRP A 202 -9.14 -0.06 14.58
N GLN A 203 -9.45 -0.55 15.76
CA GLN A 203 -9.09 0.12 17.00
C GLN A 203 -7.63 -0.25 17.23
N PRO A 204 -6.70 0.72 17.18
CA PRO A 204 -5.40 0.48 17.73
C PRO A 204 -5.60 0.10 19.22
N ASP A 205 -4.89 -0.93 19.68
CA ASP A 205 -4.77 -1.27 21.11
C ASP A 205 -3.94 -0.20 21.86
N TRP A 206 -4.28 1.06 21.67
CA TRP A 206 -3.77 2.15 22.46
C TRP A 206 -4.83 2.45 23.52
N PRO A 207 -4.45 2.47 24.80
CA PRO A 207 -5.37 2.90 25.85
C PRO A 207 -5.91 4.29 25.50
N THR A 208 -7.19 4.47 25.60
CA THR A 208 -7.83 5.77 25.40
C THR A 208 -7.33 6.72 26.47
N ALA A 209 -7.41 8.05 26.24
CA ALA A 209 -6.95 9.04 27.22
C ALA A 209 -7.56 8.82 28.62
N SER A 210 -8.78 8.28 28.71
CA SER A 210 -9.42 7.91 29.96
C SER A 210 -8.83 6.66 30.64
N GLU A 211 -8.23 5.74 29.88
CA GLU A 211 -7.55 4.56 30.40
C GLU A 211 -6.11 4.90 30.85
N GLN A 212 -5.48 5.90 30.24
CA GLN A 212 -4.18 6.40 30.67
C GLN A 212 -4.27 7.14 32.00
N GLU A 213 -5.32 7.93 32.25
CA GLU A 213 -5.55 8.58 33.55
C GLU A 213 -5.76 7.56 34.70
N HIS A 214 -6.31 6.37 34.41
CA HIS A 214 -6.48 5.33 35.42
C HIS A 214 -5.19 4.57 35.73
N VAL A 215 -4.25 4.46 34.80
CA VAL A 215 -2.95 3.82 35.02
C VAL A 215 -2.04 4.76 35.83
N GLU A 216 -2.01 6.05 35.54
CA GLU A 216 -1.22 7.02 36.32
C GLU A 216 -1.77 7.18 37.75
N ALA A 217 -3.10 7.10 37.95
CA ALA A 217 -3.70 7.16 39.28
C ALA A 217 -3.44 5.91 40.14
N SER A 218 -3.24 4.73 39.54
CA SER A 218 -2.92 3.50 40.28
C SER A 218 -1.44 3.36 40.64
N GLU A 219 -0.53 4.05 39.93
CA GLU A 219 0.89 4.06 40.28
C GLU A 219 1.24 5.05 41.41
N GLU A 220 0.37 6.07 41.63
CA GLU A 220 0.54 7.00 42.78
C GLU A 220 -0.02 6.44 44.10
N GLU A 221 -0.96 5.47 44.08
CA GLU A 221 -1.50 4.84 45.30
C GLU A 221 -0.58 3.74 45.90
N ASP A 222 0.35 3.16 45.12
CA ASP A 222 1.28 2.15 45.56
C ASP A 222 2.67 2.73 46.05
N ALA A 223 2.82 4.05 46.12
CA ALA A 223 4.05 4.74 46.47
C ALA A 223 4.06 5.41 47.87
N ASP A 224 3.08 5.13 48.75
CA ASP A 224 3.05 5.60 50.17
C ASP A 224 3.21 4.45 51.17
#